data_71defbc263a727c37a414b2284633433
#
_entry.id   71defbc263a727c37a414b2284633433
#
_cell.length_a   1.000
_cell.length_b   1.000
_cell.length_c   1.000
_cell.angle_alpha   90.00
_cell.angle_beta   90.00
_cell.angle_gamma   90.00
#
_symmetry.space_group_name_H-M   'P 1'
#
loop_
_entity.id
_entity.type
_entity.pdbx_description
1 polymer ?
#
loop_
_entity_poly.entity_id
_entity_poly.type
_entity_poly.pdbx_seq_one_letter_code
_entity_poly.pdbx_strand_id
1 'polypeptide(L)'
;MWMLVMFDLPVKTKSQRNLANKYRHTLLDMGFDRLQLSVYCKYYINGNATGRDLFQLQIQVPPGGAVRIMKATDSQWAATIRYLGPQRKNIEEPPDALDVF
;
A
#
# COMPACT_ATOMS: atom_id res chain seq x y z
N MET A 1 -12.36 -10.79 0.35
CA MET A 1 -12.44 -9.33 0.27
C MET A 1 -11.05 -8.74 0.26
N TRP A 2 -10.81 -7.82 -0.62
CA TRP A 2 -9.52 -7.15 -0.76
C TRP A 2 -9.56 -5.76 -0.17
N MET A 3 -8.46 -5.37 0.45
CA MET A 3 -8.29 -3.99 0.92
C MET A 3 -7.10 -3.39 0.19
N LEU A 4 -7.32 -2.21 -0.41
CA LEU A 4 -6.27 -1.45 -1.06
C LEU A 4 -5.96 -0.22 -0.21
N VAL A 5 -4.68 0.01 0.02
CA VAL A 5 -4.19 1.18 0.74
C VAL A 5 -3.36 2.01 -0.23
N MET A 6 -3.81 3.22 -0.45
CA MET A 6 -3.16 4.18 -1.36
C MET A 6 -2.72 5.38 -0.53
N PHE A 7 -1.50 5.81 -0.73
CA PHE A 7 -0.99 6.89 0.10
C PHE A 7 -0.13 7.86 -0.69
N ASP A 8 -0.10 9.07 -0.17
CA ASP A 8 0.76 10.14 -0.63
C ASP A 8 1.42 10.73 0.61
N LEU A 9 2.72 10.50 0.75
CA LEU A 9 3.47 10.88 1.94
C LEU A 9 4.57 11.87 1.57
N PRO A 10 4.83 12.88 2.43
CA PRO A 10 5.92 13.82 2.16
C PRO A 10 7.28 13.14 2.14
N VAL A 11 8.13 13.53 1.21
CA VAL A 11 9.46 12.95 1.03
C VAL A 11 10.55 13.99 0.77
N LYS A 12 10.29 15.25 1.10
CA LYS A 12 11.24 16.34 0.81
C LYS A 12 12.45 16.31 1.72
N THR A 13 12.26 15.98 2.99
CA THR A 13 13.35 15.93 3.95
C THR A 13 13.72 14.49 4.27
N LYS A 14 14.92 14.30 4.83
CA LYS A 14 15.34 12.98 5.28
C LYS A 14 14.39 12.41 6.33
N SER A 15 13.94 13.25 7.25
CA SER A 15 13.00 12.83 8.27
C SER A 15 11.68 12.36 7.66
N GLN A 16 11.18 13.08 6.68
CA GLN A 16 9.95 12.68 5.97
C GLN A 16 10.13 11.36 5.24
N ARG A 17 11.26 11.17 4.55
CA ARG A 17 11.55 9.90 3.88
C ARG A 17 11.62 8.74 4.85
N ASN A 18 12.21 8.95 6.02
CA ASN A 18 12.26 7.92 7.05
C ASN A 18 10.88 7.52 7.55
N LEU A 19 10.00 8.49 7.76
CA LEU A 19 8.63 8.22 8.15
C LEU A 19 7.84 7.50 7.06
N ALA A 20 8.03 7.89 5.81
CA ALA A 20 7.39 7.21 4.68
C ALA A 20 7.86 5.75 4.59
N ASN A 21 9.15 5.50 4.73
CA ASN A 21 9.68 4.14 4.75
C ASN A 21 9.13 3.34 5.90
N LYS A 22 9.03 3.94 7.07
CA LYS A 22 8.46 3.27 8.24
C LYS A 22 7.02 2.85 7.98
N TYR A 23 6.23 3.72 7.35
CA TYR A 23 4.85 3.41 7.03
C TYR A 23 4.75 2.22 6.06
N ARG A 24 5.60 2.19 5.04
CA ARG A 24 5.67 1.08 4.10
C ARG A 24 6.05 -0.22 4.79
N HIS A 25 7.02 -0.18 5.68
CA HIS A 25 7.40 -1.37 6.45
C HIS A 25 6.27 -1.84 7.36
N THR A 26 5.54 -0.92 7.95
CA THR A 26 4.36 -1.27 8.74
C THR A 26 3.34 -2.05 7.89
N LEU A 27 3.08 -1.59 6.68
CA LEU A 27 2.18 -2.29 5.78
C LEU A 27 2.68 -3.71 5.47
N LEU A 28 3.94 -3.86 5.16
CA LEU A 28 4.53 -5.16 4.87
C LEU A 28 4.45 -6.09 6.10
N ASP A 29 4.75 -5.57 7.29
CA ASP A 29 4.67 -6.34 8.52
C ASP A 29 3.25 -6.78 8.85
N MET A 30 2.26 -6.00 8.43
CA MET A 30 0.85 -6.34 8.60
C MET A 30 0.35 -7.37 7.58
N GLY A 31 1.19 -7.79 6.65
CA GLY A 31 0.83 -8.77 5.64
C GLY A 31 0.32 -8.19 4.34
N PHE A 32 0.47 -6.89 4.12
CA PHE A 32 0.16 -6.29 2.83
C PHE A 32 1.25 -6.59 1.81
N ASP A 33 0.85 -6.72 0.56
CA ASP A 33 1.75 -6.82 -0.57
C ASP A 33 1.75 -5.52 -1.36
N ARG A 34 2.91 -5.13 -1.85
CA ARG A 34 2.98 -3.95 -2.68
C ARG A 34 2.43 -4.24 -4.06
N LEU A 35 1.40 -3.52 -4.45
CA LEU A 35 0.80 -3.63 -5.76
C LEU A 35 1.43 -2.65 -6.75
N GLN A 36 1.62 -1.42 -6.31
CA GLN A 36 2.30 -0.35 -7.04
C GLN A 36 3.08 0.49 -6.04
N LEU A 37 3.82 1.49 -6.50
CA LEU A 37 4.72 2.27 -5.64
C LEU A 37 4.09 2.74 -4.34
N SER A 38 2.90 3.28 -4.41
CA SER A 38 2.19 3.79 -3.23
C SER A 38 0.83 3.14 -3.06
N VAL A 39 0.69 1.90 -3.55
CA VAL A 39 -0.53 1.13 -3.46
C VAL A 39 -0.20 -0.26 -2.95
N TYR A 40 -0.79 -0.61 -1.82
CA TYR A 40 -0.62 -1.91 -1.19
C TYR A 40 -1.96 -2.60 -1.07
N CYS A 41 -1.95 -3.91 -1.06
CA CYS A 41 -3.19 -4.68 -0.96
C CYS A 41 -3.03 -5.86 -0.01
N LYS A 42 -4.14 -6.29 0.56
CA LYS A 42 -4.19 -7.45 1.43
C LYS A 42 -5.54 -8.14 1.26
N TYR A 43 -5.51 -9.47 1.20
CA TYR A 43 -6.72 -10.27 1.15
C TYR A 43 -7.19 -10.60 2.58
N TYR A 44 -8.50 -10.47 2.79
CA TYR A 44 -9.14 -10.84 4.04
C TYR A 44 -10.22 -11.87 3.77
N ILE A 45 -10.15 -12.98 4.48
CA ILE A 45 -11.17 -14.02 4.37
C ILE A 45 -12.50 -13.48 4.88
N ASN A 46 -12.46 -12.68 5.93
CA ASN A 46 -13.62 -12.14 6.58
C ASN A 46 -13.49 -10.61 6.70
N GLY A 47 -14.47 -9.89 6.17
CA GLY A 47 -14.46 -8.42 6.23
C GLY A 47 -14.49 -7.85 7.64
N ASN A 48 -14.90 -8.63 8.62
CA ASN A 48 -14.92 -8.19 10.02
C ASN A 48 -13.51 -8.17 10.66
N ALA A 49 -12.52 -8.76 10.00
CA ALA A 49 -11.16 -8.83 10.52
C ALA A 49 -10.32 -7.59 10.18
N THR A 50 -10.90 -6.56 9.58
CA THR A 50 -10.15 -5.41 9.10
C THR A 50 -9.93 -4.32 10.14
N GLY A 51 -10.71 -4.30 11.22
CA GLY A 51 -10.73 -3.17 12.16
C GLY A 51 -9.38 -2.88 12.80
N ARG A 52 -8.65 -3.92 13.17
CA ARG A 52 -7.33 -3.77 13.79
C ARG A 52 -6.34 -3.12 12.82
N ASP A 53 -6.30 -3.60 11.60
CA ASP A 53 -5.41 -3.06 10.59
C ASP A 53 -5.77 -1.62 10.25
N LEU A 54 -7.05 -1.32 10.10
CA LEU A 54 -7.51 0.05 9.85
C LEU A 54 -7.08 1.00 10.95
N PHE A 55 -7.20 0.58 12.20
CA PHE A 55 -6.79 1.41 13.32
C PHE A 55 -5.28 1.68 13.27
N GLN A 56 -4.47 0.67 13.05
CA GLN A 56 -3.02 0.81 12.97
C GLN A 56 -2.61 1.73 11.82
N LEU A 57 -3.25 1.61 10.69
CA LEU A 57 -2.96 2.46 9.54
C LEU A 57 -3.33 3.92 9.81
N GLN A 58 -4.41 4.15 10.52
CA GLN A 58 -4.86 5.50 10.86
C GLN A 58 -3.87 6.21 11.79
N ILE A 59 -3.47 5.55 12.87
CA ILE A 59 -2.65 6.20 13.90
C ILE A 59 -1.21 6.42 13.46
N GLN A 60 -0.75 5.76 12.41
CA GLN A 60 0.63 5.84 11.97
C GLN A 60 0.84 6.73 10.75
N VAL A 61 -0.20 7.40 10.28
CA VAL A 61 -0.05 8.31 9.13
C VAL A 61 0.94 9.42 9.48
N PRO A 62 2.01 9.60 8.70
CA PRO A 62 2.97 10.66 8.98
C PRO A 62 2.36 12.04 8.83
N PRO A 63 2.90 13.03 9.55
CA PRO A 63 2.43 14.42 9.39
C PRO A 63 2.51 14.88 7.94
N GLY A 64 1.46 15.50 7.45
CA GLY A 64 1.35 15.96 6.07
C GLY A 64 1.01 14.87 5.08
N GLY A 65 0.89 13.63 5.50
CA GLY A 65 0.52 12.53 4.64
C GLY A 65 -0.98 12.38 4.47
N ALA A 66 -1.36 11.71 3.40
CA ALA A 66 -2.74 11.34 3.13
C ALA A 66 -2.80 9.86 2.78
N VAL A 67 -3.75 9.15 3.35
CA VAL A 67 -3.94 7.72 3.12
C VAL A 67 -5.40 7.50 2.74
N ARG A 68 -5.60 6.73 1.70
CA ARG A 68 -6.92 6.38 1.21
C ARG A 68 -7.06 4.87 1.18
N ILE A 69 -8.16 4.37 1.69
CA ILE A 69 -8.39 2.93 1.78
C ILE A 69 -9.67 2.59 1.03
N MET A 70 -9.56 1.60 0.17
CA MET A 70 -10.69 1.11 -0.61
C MET A 70 -10.82 -0.40 -0.40
N LYS A 71 -12.04 -0.86 -0.22
CA LYS A 71 -12.35 -2.30 -0.14
C LYS A 71 -12.94 -2.76 -1.46
N ALA A 72 -12.57 -3.95 -1.87
CA ALA A 72 -13.06 -4.55 -3.10
C ALA A 72 -13.50 -5.99 -2.84
N THR A 73 -14.61 -6.38 -3.46
CA THR A 73 -15.03 -7.79 -3.45
C THR A 73 -14.09 -8.61 -4.32
N ASP A 74 -14.16 -9.93 -4.16
CA ASP A 74 -13.34 -10.83 -4.97
C ASP A 74 -13.66 -10.68 -6.47
N SER A 75 -14.91 -10.48 -6.84
CA SER A 75 -15.29 -10.28 -8.23
C SER A 75 -14.82 -8.93 -8.78
N GLN A 76 -14.84 -7.88 -7.97
CA GLN A 76 -14.29 -6.60 -8.36
C GLN A 76 -12.77 -6.68 -8.56
N TRP A 77 -12.09 -7.38 -7.69
CA TRP A 77 -10.66 -7.60 -7.82
C TRP A 77 -10.33 -8.39 -9.08
N ALA A 78 -11.07 -9.48 -9.33
CA ALA A 78 -10.88 -10.31 -10.51
C ALA A 78 -11.15 -9.56 -11.82
N ALA A 79 -11.97 -8.54 -11.79
CA ALA A 79 -12.28 -7.71 -12.95
C ALA A 79 -11.23 -6.62 -13.21
N THR A 80 -10.22 -6.50 -12.38
CA THR A 80 -9.16 -5.52 -12.56
C THR A 80 -8.43 -5.75 -13.88
N ILE A 81 -8.24 -4.69 -14.62
CA ILE A 81 -7.49 -4.73 -15.88
C ILE A 81 -6.10 -4.17 -15.63
N ARG A 82 -5.09 -4.90 -16.09
CA ARG A 82 -3.70 -4.50 -15.92
C ARG A 82 -3.02 -4.36 -17.27
N TYR A 83 -2.40 -3.23 -17.48
CA TYR A 83 -1.60 -2.99 -18.67
C TYR A 83 -0.13 -2.84 -18.26
N LEU A 84 0.74 -3.53 -18.99
CA LEU A 84 2.18 -3.43 -18.77
C LEU A 84 2.82 -2.84 -20.01
N GLY A 85 3.67 -1.87 -19.81
CA GLY A 85 4.47 -1.31 -20.88
C GLY A 85 5.55 -2.30 -21.33
N PRO A 86 6.16 -2.07 -22.51
CA PRO A 86 7.28 -2.91 -22.95
C PRO A 86 8.39 -2.92 -21.91
N GLN A 87 9.04 -4.06 -21.75
CA GLN A 87 10.20 -4.25 -20.87
C GLN A 87 9.88 -4.19 -19.38
N ARG A 88 8.62 -4.01 -18.99
CA ARG A 88 8.28 -4.10 -17.57
C ARG A 88 8.12 -5.56 -17.18
N LYS A 89 8.72 -5.94 -16.05
CA LYS A 89 8.57 -7.30 -15.54
C LYS A 89 7.17 -7.51 -15.00
N ASN A 90 6.69 -8.74 -15.18
CA ASN A 90 5.36 -9.10 -14.72
C ASN A 90 5.25 -9.17 -13.18
N ILE A 91 6.35 -9.34 -12.50
CA ILE A 91 6.38 -9.45 -11.04
C ILE A 91 6.68 -8.08 -10.47
N GLU A 92 5.92 -7.71 -9.45
CA GLU A 92 6.17 -6.48 -8.72
C GLU A 92 7.45 -6.65 -7.93
N GLU A 93 8.51 -6.06 -8.41
CA GLU A 93 9.79 -6.09 -7.72
C GLU A 93 9.85 -4.99 -6.66
N PRO A 94 10.42 -5.30 -5.49
CA PRO A 94 10.72 -4.23 -4.57
C PRO A 94 11.62 -3.23 -5.28
N PRO A 95 11.31 -1.95 -5.20
CA PRO A 95 12.18 -0.95 -5.77
C PRO A 95 13.46 -0.94 -4.95
N ASP A 96 14.54 -1.31 -5.53
CA ASP A 96 15.80 -1.28 -4.85
C ASP A 96 16.03 0.06 -4.21
N ALA A 97 16.70 0.61 -3.89
CA ALA A 97 16.90 1.91 -3.36
C ALA A 97 16.00 2.96 -3.98
N LEU A 98 14.81 2.54 -4.32
CA LEU A 98 13.92 3.50 -4.90
C LEU A 98 13.48 4.46 -3.86
N ASP A 99 13.93 5.63 -4.02
CA ASP A 99 13.47 6.72 -3.17
C ASP A 99 12.24 7.38 -3.76
N VAL A 100 11.45 6.60 -4.44
CA VAL A 100 10.21 7.06 -5.03
C VAL A 100 9.07 6.63 -4.14
N PHE A 101 8.36 7.54 -3.62
CA PHE A 101 7.32 7.27 -2.65
C PHE A 101 5.99 7.84 -3.06
#